data_d4b5830e71be3d0b6f4078f7835ff763
#
_entry.id   d4b5830e71be3d0b6f4078f7835ff763
#
_cell.length_a   1.000
_cell.length_b   1.000
_cell.length_c   1.000
_cell.angle_alpha   90.00
_cell.angle_beta   90.00
_cell.angle_gamma   90.00
#
_symmetry.space_group_name_H-M   'P 1'
#
loop_
_entity.id
_entity.type
_entity.pdbx_description
1 polymer ?
#
loop_
_entity_poly.entity_id
_entity_poly.type
_entity_poly.pdbx_seq_one_letter_code
_entity_poly.pdbx_strand_id
1 'polypeptide(L)'
;MRGIFRGIFISLALLAGCGLRGWCVTPEFVDSLRTELGLRNMPERILFLPLALADQRGDDGREGIWSLTALDAIRGMGRLSSTAPSQSGSLLTAPGQSFALSDSTDVRFDERISSEIALDRLQELFNEYGDWNMSIVAYATSPTALAAMDSTAFANAPILRSLRNAEEEYSENIPAAFERIGSLAAKRKAERLAFLQEQAALRKARLDSLRKRQAANTDRITYTIRRGDTLGGIAARYRVKVSDLKRWNNLGSDMIREGRKLVIYR
;
A
#
# COMPACT_ATOMS: atom_id res chain seq x y z
N MET A 1 5.92 40.28 -9.32
CA MET A 1 7.18 39.61 -8.99
C MET A 1 6.90 38.49 -7.99
N ARG A 2 6.36 37.37 -8.46
CA ARG A 2 6.06 36.17 -7.65
C ARG A 2 6.51 34.96 -8.46
N GLY A 3 7.72 34.50 -8.22
CA GLY A 3 8.19 33.32 -8.93
C GLY A 3 9.71 33.20 -8.97
N ILE A 4 10.36 32.99 -7.84
CA ILE A 4 11.73 32.47 -7.77
C ILE A 4 11.94 31.99 -6.34
N PHE A 5 11.57 30.74 -6.00
CA PHE A 5 12.15 29.99 -4.88
C PHE A 5 11.57 28.55 -4.84
N ARG A 6 11.59 27.86 -5.99
CA ARG A 6 11.26 26.41 -6.08
C ARG A 6 12.43 25.55 -6.54
N GLY A 7 13.66 26.00 -6.33
CA GLY A 7 14.82 25.39 -6.98
C GLY A 7 16.08 25.15 -6.15
N ILE A 8 15.99 24.98 -4.81
CA ILE A 8 17.20 24.66 -4.03
C ILE A 8 16.86 23.62 -2.96
N PHE A 9 16.63 22.38 -3.36
CA PHE A 9 16.64 21.21 -2.45
C PHE A 9 17.26 19.98 -3.10
N ILE A 10 18.28 20.17 -3.95
CA ILE A 10 19.12 19.07 -4.42
C ILE A 10 20.56 19.47 -4.16
N SER A 11 21.15 18.89 -3.16
CA SER A 11 22.58 18.76 -2.83
C SER A 11 22.90 19.24 -1.41
N LEU A 12 22.82 18.37 -0.43
CA LEU A 12 23.83 18.20 0.63
C LEU A 12 23.52 17.08 1.65
N ALA A 13 22.80 16.04 1.28
CA ALA A 13 22.56 14.90 2.18
C ALA A 13 23.43 13.67 1.88
N LEU A 14 24.65 13.86 1.36
CA LEU A 14 25.53 12.75 0.92
C LEU A 14 26.84 12.60 1.75
N LEU A 15 26.98 13.23 2.90
CA LEU A 15 28.23 13.13 3.69
C LEU A 15 28.03 13.01 5.21
N ALA A 16 27.04 12.32 5.68
CA ALA A 16 27.02 11.83 7.07
C ALA A 16 26.43 10.43 7.09
N GLY A 17 27.31 9.44 7.09
CA GLY A 17 27.21 8.03 7.44
C GLY A 17 25.91 7.45 7.97
N CYS A 18 24.77 7.59 7.30
CA CYS A 18 23.55 6.84 7.59
C CYS A 18 23.44 5.65 6.64
N GLY A 19 24.34 4.69 6.83
CA GLY A 19 24.20 3.34 6.27
C GLY A 19 22.96 2.69 6.87
N LEU A 20 22.04 2.22 6.01
CA LEU A 20 21.01 1.19 6.26
C LEU A 20 20.13 1.33 7.53
N ARG A 21 19.96 2.50 8.11
CA ARG A 21 19.10 2.73 9.26
C ARG A 21 17.94 3.63 8.87
N GLY A 22 16.77 3.13 9.19
CA GLY A 22 15.47 3.71 8.97
C GLY A 22 15.37 5.21 9.24
N TRP A 23 14.47 5.78 8.52
CA TRP A 23 13.84 7.10 8.60
C TRP A 23 14.36 7.95 9.77
N CYS A 24 15.24 8.89 9.46
CA CYS A 24 15.57 9.99 10.35
C CYS A 24 14.67 11.15 9.94
N VAL A 25 13.64 11.43 10.72
CA VAL A 25 13.04 12.76 10.69
C VAL A 25 14.15 13.71 11.15
N THR A 26 14.74 14.40 10.21
CA THR A 26 15.86 15.29 10.50
C THR A 26 15.35 16.61 11.06
N PRO A 27 16.13 17.35 11.87
CA PRO A 27 15.79 18.69 12.30
C PRO A 27 15.39 19.60 11.12
N GLU A 28 16.05 19.44 9.96
CA GLU A 28 15.74 20.20 8.75
C GLU A 28 14.32 19.92 8.22
N PHE A 29 13.81 18.71 8.39
CA PHE A 29 12.42 18.40 8.02
C PHE A 29 11.44 19.15 8.93
N VAL A 30 11.70 19.21 10.23
CA VAL A 30 10.89 19.96 11.21
C VAL A 30 10.83 21.43 10.84
N ASP A 31 11.98 22.03 10.56
CA ASP A 31 12.07 23.44 10.19
C ASP A 31 11.39 23.72 8.85
N SER A 32 11.51 22.78 7.91
CA SER A 32 10.79 22.83 6.63
C SER A 32 9.27 22.78 6.83
N LEU A 33 8.79 21.86 7.67
CA LEU A 33 7.37 21.74 7.97
C LEU A 33 6.83 22.97 8.69
N ARG A 34 7.57 23.51 9.67
CA ARG A 34 7.21 24.75 10.36
C ARG A 34 7.13 25.94 9.39
N THR A 35 8.09 26.04 8.48
CA THR A 35 8.10 27.06 7.44
C THR A 35 6.88 26.94 6.52
N GLU A 36 6.54 25.72 6.13
CA GLU A 36 5.38 25.46 5.28
C GLU A 36 4.06 25.79 5.98
N LEU A 37 3.93 25.46 7.28
CA LEU A 37 2.78 25.86 8.08
C LEU A 37 2.64 27.40 8.14
N GLY A 38 3.75 28.12 8.33
CA GLY A 38 3.76 29.59 8.33
C GLY A 38 3.34 30.18 6.99
N LEU A 39 3.82 29.61 5.86
CA LEU A 39 3.45 30.05 4.52
C LEU A 39 1.94 29.85 4.21
N ARG A 40 1.32 28.84 4.83
CA ARG A 40 -0.10 28.51 4.67
C ARG A 40 -1.01 29.16 5.73
N ASN A 41 -0.47 29.95 6.64
CA ASN A 41 -1.17 30.50 7.81
C ASN A 41 -1.87 29.42 8.67
N MET A 42 -1.24 28.26 8.78
CA MET A 42 -1.71 27.16 9.62
C MET A 42 -1.18 27.30 11.05
N PRO A 43 -1.95 26.92 12.09
CA PRO A 43 -1.49 26.98 13.47
C PRO A 43 -0.36 25.97 13.71
N GLU A 44 0.64 26.37 14.50
CA GLU A 44 1.82 25.55 14.80
C GLU A 44 1.47 24.20 15.46
N ARG A 45 0.37 24.13 16.19
CA ARG A 45 -0.11 22.88 16.79
C ARG A 45 -0.29 21.72 15.80
N ILE A 46 -0.44 21.99 14.49
CA ILE A 46 -0.51 20.97 13.44
C ILE A 46 0.80 20.17 13.37
N LEU A 47 1.94 20.69 13.84
CA LEU A 47 3.18 19.93 14.00
C LEU A 47 2.99 18.65 14.84
N PHE A 48 2.12 18.70 15.84
CA PHE A 48 1.86 17.58 16.76
C PHE A 48 0.75 16.64 16.28
N LEU A 49 0.06 16.99 15.17
CA LEU A 49 -1.03 16.18 14.65
C LEU A 49 -0.63 14.73 14.30
N PRO A 50 0.57 14.45 13.74
CA PRO A 50 1.03 13.08 13.53
C PRO A 50 1.08 12.23 14.79
N LEU A 51 1.47 12.82 15.95
CA LEU A 51 1.46 12.13 17.25
C LEU A 51 0.03 11.84 17.72
N ALA A 52 -0.84 12.83 17.64
CA ALA A 52 -2.24 12.69 18.01
C ALA A 52 -2.97 11.64 17.16
N LEU A 53 -2.67 11.57 15.86
CA LEU A 53 -3.20 10.55 14.96
C LEU A 53 -2.64 9.15 15.27
N ALA A 54 -1.42 9.07 15.78
CA ALA A 54 -0.81 7.80 16.16
C ALA A 54 -1.59 7.10 17.28
N ASP A 55 -2.11 7.87 18.24
CA ASP A 55 -2.86 7.36 19.38
C ASP A 55 -4.27 6.87 19.00
N GLN A 56 -4.81 7.33 17.87
CA GLN A 56 -6.20 7.09 17.47
C GLN A 56 -6.36 6.04 16.38
N ARG A 57 -5.29 5.32 16.06
CA ARG A 57 -5.28 4.40 14.95
C ARG A 57 -6.22 3.22 15.14
N GLY A 58 -7.23 3.13 14.26
CA GLY A 58 -8.04 1.95 14.03
C GLY A 58 -7.52 1.11 12.85
N ASP A 59 -8.25 0.05 12.53
CA ASP A 59 -8.01 -0.81 11.35
C ASP A 59 -8.78 -0.26 10.12
N ASP A 60 -8.67 1.05 9.87
CA ASP A 60 -9.42 1.78 8.85
C ASP A 60 -8.66 1.98 7.53
N GLY A 61 -7.50 1.32 7.37
CA GLY A 61 -6.66 1.39 6.17
C GLY A 61 -5.89 2.70 6.01
N ARG A 62 -5.83 3.54 7.04
CA ARG A 62 -5.02 4.75 7.08
C ARG A 62 -3.57 4.41 7.36
N GLU A 63 -2.64 5.03 6.63
CA GLU A 63 -1.21 4.70 6.68
C GLU A 63 -0.32 5.95 6.75
N GLY A 64 0.94 5.72 7.10
CA GLY A 64 1.95 6.77 7.22
C GLY A 64 1.83 7.62 8.49
N ILE A 65 2.68 8.64 8.63
CA ILE A 65 2.71 9.54 9.79
C ILE A 65 1.46 10.42 9.88
N TRP A 66 0.88 10.76 8.74
CA TRP A 66 -0.32 11.58 8.62
C TRP A 66 -1.61 10.78 8.58
N SER A 67 -1.56 9.46 8.76
CA SER A 67 -2.75 8.60 8.72
C SER A 67 -3.62 8.84 7.48
N LEU A 68 -2.98 8.90 6.30
CA LEU A 68 -3.67 9.12 5.03
C LEU A 68 -4.39 7.87 4.56
N THR A 69 -5.60 8.03 4.00
CA THR A 69 -6.26 6.96 3.26
C THR A 69 -5.60 6.78 1.89
N ALA A 70 -5.82 5.62 1.26
CA ALA A 70 -5.37 5.41 -0.12
C ALA A 70 -5.98 6.44 -1.09
N LEU A 71 -7.23 6.85 -0.82
CA LEU A 71 -7.94 7.84 -1.64
C LEU A 71 -7.31 9.24 -1.51
N ASP A 72 -6.92 9.66 -0.28
CA ASP A 72 -6.25 10.94 -0.07
C ASP A 72 -4.91 10.97 -0.80
N ALA A 73 -4.15 9.86 -0.73
CA ALA A 73 -2.87 9.73 -1.44
C ALA A 73 -3.05 9.85 -2.97
N ILE A 74 -4.04 9.17 -3.54
CA ILE A 74 -4.32 9.23 -4.98
C ILE A 74 -4.75 10.64 -5.41
N ARG A 75 -5.65 11.28 -4.67
CA ARG A 75 -6.12 12.64 -4.95
C ARG A 75 -4.99 13.67 -4.83
N GLY A 76 -4.17 13.55 -3.79
CA GLY A 76 -3.03 14.42 -3.57
C GLY A 76 -1.99 14.31 -4.67
N MET A 77 -1.64 13.10 -5.08
CA MET A 77 -0.73 12.86 -6.21
C MET A 77 -1.25 13.47 -7.52
N GLY A 78 -2.54 13.37 -7.79
CA GLY A 78 -3.18 13.98 -8.97
C GLY A 78 -3.00 15.50 -8.98
N ARG A 79 -3.07 16.16 -7.82
CA ARG A 79 -2.87 17.62 -7.68
C ARG A 79 -1.40 18.01 -7.83
N LEU A 80 -0.51 17.32 -7.16
CA LEU A 80 0.93 17.58 -7.25
C LEU A 80 1.45 17.44 -8.68
N SER A 81 0.90 16.50 -9.47
CA SER A 81 1.26 16.34 -10.87
C SER A 81 0.72 17.43 -11.78
N SER A 82 -0.44 18.04 -11.46
CA SER A 82 -1.04 19.10 -12.25
C SER A 82 -0.39 20.48 -12.04
N THR A 83 0.30 20.68 -10.92
CA THR A 83 0.98 21.94 -10.55
C THR A 83 2.46 21.98 -10.94
N ALA A 84 3.04 20.86 -11.40
CA ALA A 84 4.42 20.81 -11.84
C ALA A 84 4.57 21.49 -13.23
N PRO A 85 5.46 22.49 -13.39
CA PRO A 85 5.80 22.98 -14.72
C PRO A 85 6.43 21.85 -15.54
N SER A 86 6.05 21.73 -16.78
CA SER A 86 6.39 20.67 -17.76
C SER A 86 7.89 20.62 -18.13
N GLN A 87 8.78 20.56 -17.15
CA GLN A 87 10.22 20.37 -17.37
C GLN A 87 10.82 19.44 -16.31
N SER A 88 10.57 18.18 -16.47
CA SER A 88 11.53 17.07 -16.27
C SER A 88 10.81 15.73 -16.42
N GLY A 89 11.41 14.93 -17.29
CA GLY A 89 11.12 13.59 -17.70
C GLY A 89 10.11 12.76 -16.92
N SER A 90 9.01 12.54 -17.57
CA SER A 90 8.26 11.28 -17.65
C SER A 90 8.54 10.24 -16.55
N LEU A 91 7.79 10.32 -15.47
CA LEU A 91 7.42 9.19 -14.63
C LEU A 91 5.91 9.16 -14.34
N LEU A 92 5.13 9.94 -15.08
CA LEU A 92 3.68 9.96 -15.01
C LEU A 92 3.13 9.31 -16.26
N THR A 93 2.71 8.09 -16.09
CA THR A 93 2.05 7.24 -17.07
C THR A 93 0.76 7.85 -17.61
N ALA A 94 0.44 7.48 -18.85
CA ALA A 94 -0.71 7.91 -19.64
C ALA A 94 -2.06 7.82 -18.92
N PRO A 95 -3.07 8.64 -19.31
CA PRO A 95 -4.40 8.59 -18.72
C PRO A 95 -5.06 7.23 -18.99
N GLY A 96 -5.36 6.51 -17.92
CA GLY A 96 -6.02 5.20 -17.96
C GLY A 96 -5.36 4.08 -17.17
N GLN A 97 -4.18 4.29 -16.58
CA GLN A 97 -3.59 3.30 -15.68
C GLN A 97 -4.14 3.50 -14.26
N SER A 98 -4.81 2.48 -13.75
CA SER A 98 -5.15 2.39 -12.33
C SER A 98 -3.85 2.43 -11.54
N PHE A 99 -3.66 3.48 -10.74
CA PHE A 99 -2.59 3.53 -9.76
C PHE A 99 -2.83 2.43 -8.71
N ALA A 100 -2.34 1.24 -8.97
CA ALA A 100 -2.07 0.32 -7.90
C ALA A 100 -0.89 0.92 -7.14
N LEU A 101 -1.12 1.38 -5.90
CA LEU A 101 -0.06 1.72 -4.98
C LEU A 101 0.82 0.47 -4.85
N SER A 102 1.92 0.42 -5.63
CA SER A 102 2.87 -0.66 -5.49
C SER A 102 3.67 -0.40 -4.21
N ASP A 103 3.97 -1.44 -3.50
CA ASP A 103 4.53 -1.42 -2.15
C ASP A 103 5.83 -0.60 -2.00
N SER A 104 6.57 -0.40 -3.09
CA SER A 104 7.80 0.41 -3.12
C SER A 104 7.55 1.90 -3.41
N THR A 105 6.33 2.28 -3.77
CA THR A 105 5.96 3.64 -4.20
C THR A 105 4.74 4.20 -3.48
N ASP A 106 4.37 3.62 -2.33
CA ASP A 106 3.27 4.14 -1.54
C ASP A 106 3.69 5.47 -0.88
N VAL A 107 3.23 6.57 -1.46
CA VAL A 107 3.56 7.94 -1.06
C VAL A 107 3.13 8.29 0.37
N ARG A 108 2.25 7.49 0.99
CA ARG A 108 1.87 7.66 2.39
C ARG A 108 3.04 7.44 3.34
N PHE A 109 4.07 6.72 2.88
CA PHE A 109 5.31 6.46 3.62
C PHE A 109 6.46 7.37 3.19
N ASP A 110 6.27 8.29 2.26
CA ASP A 110 7.21 9.38 1.96
C ASP A 110 6.86 10.59 2.83
N GLU A 111 7.78 11.01 3.67
CA GLU A 111 7.55 12.07 4.66
C GLU A 111 7.16 13.39 4.00
N ARG A 112 7.87 13.79 2.96
CA ARG A 112 7.66 15.06 2.28
C ARG A 112 6.35 15.05 1.50
N ILE A 113 6.14 14.02 0.68
CA ILE A 113 4.96 13.93 -0.18
C ILE A 113 3.70 13.76 0.68
N SER A 114 3.76 12.90 1.71
CA SER A 114 2.62 12.70 2.60
C SER A 114 2.29 13.95 3.41
N SER A 115 3.29 14.75 3.80
CA SER A 115 3.06 16.03 4.47
C SER A 115 2.39 17.06 3.56
N GLU A 116 2.84 17.22 2.32
CA GLU A 116 2.17 18.09 1.34
C GLU A 116 0.69 17.70 1.16
N ILE A 117 0.42 16.41 0.96
CA ILE A 117 -0.95 15.89 0.79
C ILE A 117 -1.80 16.16 2.03
N ALA A 118 -1.25 15.94 3.23
CA ALA A 118 -1.95 16.15 4.48
C ALA A 118 -2.28 17.63 4.72
N LEU A 119 -1.31 18.51 4.50
CA LEU A 119 -1.49 19.95 4.65
C LEU A 119 -2.48 20.51 3.63
N ASP A 120 -2.42 20.06 2.38
CA ASP A 120 -3.41 20.42 1.35
C ASP A 120 -4.82 19.99 1.78
N ARG A 121 -4.95 18.77 2.31
CA ARG A 121 -6.24 18.27 2.78
C ARG A 121 -6.77 19.05 3.98
N LEU A 122 -5.91 19.39 4.94
CA LEU A 122 -6.27 20.22 6.07
C LEU A 122 -6.70 21.62 5.63
N GLN A 123 -6.03 22.21 4.63
CA GLN A 123 -6.39 23.51 4.08
C GLN A 123 -7.75 23.48 3.38
N GLU A 124 -8.05 22.42 2.64
CA GLU A 124 -9.37 22.24 2.05
C GLU A 124 -10.47 22.20 3.10
N LEU A 125 -10.26 21.43 4.17
CA LEU A 125 -11.21 21.34 5.27
C LEU A 125 -11.35 22.68 6.00
N PHE A 126 -10.26 23.44 6.18
CA PHE A 126 -10.34 24.77 6.74
C PHE A 126 -11.12 25.75 5.87
N ASN A 127 -10.94 25.66 4.56
CA ASN A 127 -11.73 26.47 3.63
C ASN A 127 -13.25 26.15 3.67
N GLU A 128 -13.57 24.89 4.01
CA GLU A 128 -14.96 24.42 4.15
C GLU A 128 -15.58 24.83 5.50
N TYR A 129 -14.84 24.65 6.60
CA TYR A 129 -15.37 24.83 7.96
C TYR A 129 -15.04 26.17 8.61
N GLY A 130 -13.98 26.85 8.18
CA GLY A 130 -13.53 28.12 8.76
C GLY A 130 -12.92 28.01 10.17
N ASP A 131 -12.76 26.80 10.69
CA ASP A 131 -12.25 26.52 12.05
C ASP A 131 -11.26 25.34 12.01
N TRP A 132 -10.08 25.53 12.62
CA TRP A 132 -9.04 24.52 12.62
C TRP A 132 -9.38 23.28 13.46
N ASN A 133 -10.12 23.41 14.55
CA ASN A 133 -10.52 22.24 15.35
C ASN A 133 -11.52 21.37 14.58
N MET A 134 -12.48 22.01 13.87
CA MET A 134 -13.41 21.30 12.99
C MET A 134 -12.66 20.60 11.85
N SER A 135 -11.69 21.28 11.25
CA SER A 135 -10.86 20.73 10.18
C SER A 135 -10.05 19.52 10.64
N ILE A 136 -9.44 19.60 11.83
CA ILE A 136 -8.68 18.49 12.43
C ILE A 136 -9.58 17.31 12.77
N VAL A 137 -10.77 17.55 13.33
CA VAL A 137 -11.73 16.46 13.61
C VAL A 137 -12.22 15.81 12.32
N ALA A 138 -12.59 16.61 11.30
CA ALA A 138 -12.99 16.11 10.00
C ALA A 138 -11.88 15.31 9.29
N TYR A 139 -10.63 15.76 9.43
CA TYR A 139 -9.45 15.07 8.92
C TYR A 139 -9.25 13.71 9.59
N ALA A 140 -9.33 13.66 10.92
CA ALA A 140 -9.09 12.46 11.70
C ALA A 140 -10.22 11.43 11.59
N THR A 141 -11.45 11.87 11.38
CA THR A 141 -12.64 11.01 11.31
C THR A 141 -13.19 10.92 9.87
N SER A 142 -14.05 11.83 9.53
CA SER A 142 -14.54 12.15 8.18
C SER A 142 -15.47 13.36 8.28
N PRO A 143 -15.73 14.10 7.18
CA PRO A 143 -16.73 15.17 7.14
C PRO A 143 -18.14 14.69 7.57
N THR A 144 -18.53 13.49 7.20
CA THR A 144 -19.83 12.91 7.58
C THR A 144 -19.92 12.59 9.07
N ALA A 145 -18.82 12.08 9.65
CA ALA A 145 -18.76 11.82 11.10
C ALA A 145 -18.80 13.12 11.90
N LEU A 146 -18.07 14.16 11.45
CA LEU A 146 -18.13 15.49 12.06
C LEU A 146 -19.56 16.06 12.02
N ALA A 147 -20.24 15.99 10.88
CA ALA A 147 -21.61 16.50 10.73
C ALA A 147 -22.63 15.78 11.64
N ALA A 148 -22.35 14.55 12.07
CA ALA A 148 -23.18 13.77 12.98
C ALA A 148 -22.87 14.05 14.48
N MET A 149 -21.82 14.82 14.78
CA MET A 149 -21.44 15.14 16.17
C MET A 149 -22.28 16.28 16.73
N ASP A 150 -22.74 16.14 17.97
CA ASP A 150 -23.25 17.26 18.73
C ASP A 150 -22.09 18.06 19.35
N SER A 151 -22.40 19.21 19.96
CA SER A 151 -21.39 20.11 20.56
C SER A 151 -20.58 19.43 21.68
N THR A 152 -21.18 18.48 22.41
CA THR A 152 -20.52 17.76 23.49
C THR A 152 -19.57 16.70 22.93
N ALA A 153 -19.99 15.94 21.93
CA ALA A 153 -19.17 14.96 21.23
C ALA A 153 -17.98 15.64 20.52
N PHE A 154 -18.22 16.78 19.89
CA PHE A 154 -17.16 17.58 19.27
C PHE A 154 -16.14 18.09 20.30
N ALA A 155 -16.58 18.70 21.39
CA ALA A 155 -15.68 19.22 22.43
C ALA A 155 -14.83 18.11 23.08
N ASN A 156 -15.36 16.89 23.15
CA ASN A 156 -14.69 15.71 23.66
C ASN A 156 -14.04 14.82 22.57
N ALA A 157 -13.94 15.32 21.35
CA ALA A 157 -13.37 14.54 20.24
C ALA A 157 -11.98 14.00 20.62
N PRO A 158 -11.76 12.69 20.51
CA PRO A 158 -10.51 12.06 20.96
C PRO A 158 -9.28 12.72 20.32
N ILE A 159 -9.34 13.07 19.04
CA ILE A 159 -8.22 13.71 18.33
C ILE A 159 -7.81 15.06 18.94
N LEU A 160 -8.77 15.89 19.37
CA LEU A 160 -8.47 17.17 19.99
C LEU A 160 -7.83 17.01 21.36
N ARG A 161 -8.20 15.93 22.09
CA ARG A 161 -7.58 15.59 23.36
C ARG A 161 -6.16 15.09 23.17
N SER A 162 -5.94 14.14 22.26
CA SER A 162 -4.60 13.63 21.94
C SER A 162 -3.69 14.72 21.40
N LEU A 163 -4.23 15.65 20.61
CA LEU A 163 -3.46 16.78 20.10
C LEU A 163 -3.02 17.72 21.22
N ARG A 164 -3.90 18.03 22.17
CA ARG A 164 -3.57 18.84 23.33
C ARG A 164 -2.51 18.18 24.19
N ASN A 165 -2.65 16.89 24.47
CA ASN A 165 -1.67 16.14 25.24
C ASN A 165 -0.29 16.14 24.55
N ALA A 166 -0.25 15.93 23.22
CA ALA A 166 0.99 15.98 22.47
C ALA A 166 1.61 17.39 22.47
N GLU A 167 0.80 18.43 22.34
CA GLU A 167 1.24 19.82 22.42
C GLU A 167 1.84 20.14 23.82
N GLU A 168 1.17 19.74 24.90
CA GLU A 168 1.67 19.91 26.26
C GLU A 168 2.96 19.13 26.54
N GLU A 169 3.06 17.89 26.06
CA GLU A 169 4.24 17.03 26.27
C GLU A 169 5.47 17.51 25.50
N TYR A 170 5.28 18.04 24.27
CA TYR A 170 6.40 18.34 23.38
C TYR A 170 6.58 19.82 23.02
N SER A 171 5.77 20.75 23.58
CA SER A 171 5.87 22.19 23.27
C SER A 171 7.26 22.78 23.52
N GLU A 172 7.94 22.32 24.56
CA GLU A 172 9.29 22.77 24.91
C GLU A 172 10.41 22.02 24.19
N ASN A 173 10.07 20.83 23.58
CA ASN A 173 11.05 19.98 22.90
C ASN A 173 10.48 19.39 21.61
N ILE A 174 10.25 20.23 20.63
CA ILE A 174 9.74 19.84 19.31
C ILE A 174 10.62 18.78 18.62
N PRO A 175 11.98 18.84 18.68
CA PRO A 175 12.81 17.77 18.13
C PRO A 175 12.48 16.38 18.69
N ALA A 176 12.21 16.26 20.00
CA ALA A 176 11.82 14.97 20.59
C ALA A 176 10.47 14.45 20.07
N ALA A 177 9.51 15.35 19.80
CA ALA A 177 8.24 14.98 19.14
C ALA A 177 8.53 14.33 17.78
N PHE A 178 9.41 14.89 17.00
CA PHE A 178 9.74 14.37 15.66
C PHE A 178 10.58 13.10 15.70
N GLU A 179 11.47 12.93 16.66
CA GLU A 179 12.13 11.63 16.90
C GLU A 179 11.09 10.54 17.19
N ARG A 180 10.10 10.86 18.00
CA ARG A 180 9.00 9.96 18.31
C ARG A 180 8.18 9.63 17.05
N ILE A 181 7.81 10.65 16.25
CA ILE A 181 7.11 10.45 14.97
C ILE A 181 7.95 9.59 14.03
N GLY A 182 9.24 9.88 13.87
CA GLY A 182 10.15 9.10 13.03
C GLY A 182 10.24 7.64 13.44
N SER A 183 10.35 7.36 14.74
CA SER A 183 10.39 5.98 15.25
C SER A 183 9.07 5.24 15.01
N LEU A 184 7.93 5.90 15.18
CA LEU A 184 6.61 5.35 14.87
C LEU A 184 6.44 5.08 13.37
N ALA A 185 6.89 6.00 12.53
CA ALA A 185 6.86 5.84 11.08
C ALA A 185 7.70 4.64 10.62
N ALA A 186 8.94 4.53 11.15
CA ALA A 186 9.83 3.41 10.85
C ALA A 186 9.22 2.05 11.26
N LYS A 187 8.62 2.00 12.45
CA LYS A 187 7.94 0.80 12.94
C LYS A 187 6.80 0.40 12.00
N ARG A 188 5.92 1.33 11.63
CA ARG A 188 4.79 1.08 10.73
C ARG A 188 5.21 0.62 9.35
N LYS A 189 6.26 1.24 8.80
CA LYS A 189 6.82 0.81 7.52
C LYS A 189 7.36 -0.62 7.58
N ALA A 190 8.05 -0.98 8.65
CA ALA A 190 8.56 -2.33 8.85
C ALA A 190 7.41 -3.36 8.96
N GLU A 191 6.36 -3.06 9.72
CA GLU A 191 5.16 -3.90 9.85
C GLU A 191 4.47 -4.08 8.49
N ARG A 192 4.34 -3.00 7.72
CA ARG A 192 3.75 -3.06 6.38
C ARG A 192 4.59 -3.93 5.43
N LEU A 193 5.90 -3.73 5.40
CA LEU A 193 6.80 -4.53 4.57
C LEU A 193 6.73 -6.02 4.93
N ALA A 194 6.71 -6.36 6.21
CA ALA A 194 6.56 -7.74 6.67
C ALA A 194 5.24 -8.36 6.19
N PHE A 195 4.12 -7.64 6.33
CA PHE A 195 2.81 -8.09 5.84
C PHE A 195 2.84 -8.35 4.33
N LEU A 196 3.45 -7.46 3.55
CA LEU A 196 3.52 -7.60 2.10
C LEU A 196 4.40 -8.78 1.66
N GLN A 197 5.51 -9.01 2.36
CA GLN A 197 6.37 -10.18 2.13
C GLN A 197 5.61 -11.48 2.40
N GLU A 198 4.82 -11.54 3.46
CA GLU A 198 3.97 -12.68 3.76
C GLU A 198 2.93 -12.92 2.67
N GLN A 199 2.22 -11.88 2.23
CA GLN A 199 1.25 -11.99 1.12
C GLN A 199 1.90 -12.45 -0.18
N ALA A 200 3.10 -11.94 -0.50
CA ALA A 200 3.86 -12.37 -1.67
C ALA A 200 4.27 -13.85 -1.58
N ALA A 201 4.70 -14.32 -0.42
CA ALA A 201 5.04 -15.73 -0.18
C ALA A 201 3.81 -16.63 -0.35
N LEU A 202 2.65 -16.25 0.19
CA LEU A 202 1.39 -16.97 0.03
C LEU A 202 0.95 -17.05 -1.44
N ARG A 203 1.04 -15.93 -2.19
CA ARG A 203 0.75 -15.91 -3.63
C ARG A 203 1.68 -16.84 -4.41
N LYS A 204 2.98 -16.80 -4.10
CA LYS A 204 3.96 -17.69 -4.74
C LYS A 204 3.65 -19.15 -4.46
N ALA A 205 3.40 -19.54 -3.22
CA ALA A 205 3.04 -20.90 -2.84
C ALA A 205 1.76 -21.38 -3.56
N ARG A 206 0.74 -20.51 -3.69
CA ARG A 206 -0.48 -20.81 -4.45
C ARG A 206 -0.19 -21.04 -5.93
N LEU A 207 0.62 -20.18 -6.56
CA LEU A 207 1.01 -20.34 -7.96
C LEU A 207 1.80 -21.63 -8.19
N ASP A 208 2.73 -21.99 -7.31
CA ASP A 208 3.51 -23.21 -7.40
C ASP A 208 2.62 -24.45 -7.26
N SER A 209 1.64 -24.40 -6.36
CA SER A 209 0.65 -25.49 -6.22
C SER A 209 -0.22 -25.65 -7.48
N LEU A 210 -0.63 -24.54 -8.10
CA LEU A 210 -1.38 -24.56 -9.36
C LEU A 210 -0.53 -25.12 -10.51
N ARG A 211 0.74 -24.70 -10.61
CA ARG A 211 1.69 -25.22 -11.62
C ARG A 211 1.88 -26.72 -11.47
N LYS A 212 2.07 -27.21 -10.24
CA LYS A 212 2.17 -28.66 -9.96
C LYS A 212 0.91 -29.42 -10.39
N ARG A 213 -0.29 -28.86 -10.11
CA ARG A 213 -1.57 -29.45 -10.54
C ARG A 213 -1.71 -29.46 -12.07
N GLN A 214 -1.33 -28.37 -12.74
CA GLN A 214 -1.36 -28.29 -14.19
C GLN A 214 -0.37 -29.27 -14.82
N ALA A 215 0.87 -29.36 -14.34
CA ALA A 215 1.84 -30.33 -14.80
C ALA A 215 1.32 -31.79 -14.65
N ALA A 216 0.78 -32.10 -13.47
CA ALA A 216 0.17 -33.43 -13.24
C ALA A 216 -1.03 -33.70 -14.13
N ASN A 217 -1.75 -32.68 -14.59
CA ASN A 217 -2.88 -32.84 -15.51
C ASN A 217 -2.46 -32.84 -17.01
N THR A 218 -1.31 -32.25 -17.33
CA THR A 218 -0.77 -32.24 -18.71
C THR A 218 -0.27 -33.61 -19.12
N ASP A 219 0.21 -34.37 -18.17
CA ASP A 219 0.64 -35.75 -18.39
C ASP A 219 -0.53 -36.77 -18.48
N ARG A 220 -1.75 -36.29 -18.19
CA ARG A 220 -2.95 -37.15 -18.21
C ARG A 220 -3.75 -36.93 -19.49
N ILE A 221 -3.74 -37.95 -20.36
CA ILE A 221 -4.52 -38.00 -21.61
C ILE A 221 -5.74 -38.88 -21.38
N THR A 222 -6.92 -38.42 -21.76
CA THR A 222 -8.13 -39.26 -21.80
C THR A 222 -8.42 -39.64 -23.24
N TYR A 223 -8.23 -40.92 -23.57
CA TYR A 223 -8.47 -41.49 -24.89
C TYR A 223 -9.80 -42.24 -24.92
N THR A 224 -10.65 -41.96 -25.89
CA THR A 224 -11.87 -42.73 -26.12
C THR A 224 -11.58 -43.85 -27.09
N ILE A 225 -11.78 -45.13 -26.67
CA ILE A 225 -11.51 -46.33 -27.45
C ILE A 225 -12.42 -46.36 -28.69
N ARG A 226 -11.82 -46.54 -29.84
CA ARG A 226 -12.51 -46.63 -31.14
C ARG A 226 -12.63 -48.09 -31.59
N ARG A 227 -13.54 -48.31 -32.51
CA ARG A 227 -13.70 -49.64 -33.12
C ARG A 227 -12.40 -50.11 -33.77
N GLY A 228 -11.96 -51.29 -33.42
CA GLY A 228 -10.70 -51.88 -33.92
C GLY A 228 -9.46 -51.55 -33.10
N ASP A 229 -9.59 -50.74 -32.05
CA ASP A 229 -8.48 -50.47 -31.14
C ASP A 229 -8.17 -51.69 -30.27
N THR A 230 -6.89 -51.96 -30.09
CA THR A 230 -6.38 -52.93 -29.12
C THR A 230 -5.57 -52.23 -28.05
N LEU A 231 -5.50 -52.80 -26.83
CA LEU A 231 -4.74 -52.22 -25.74
C LEU A 231 -3.25 -52.06 -26.10
N GLY A 232 -2.69 -53.04 -26.84
CA GLY A 232 -1.33 -53.01 -27.37
C GLY A 232 -1.12 -51.88 -28.40
N GLY A 233 -2.08 -51.70 -29.33
CA GLY A 233 -2.01 -50.63 -30.33
C GLY A 233 -2.07 -49.23 -29.70
N ILE A 234 -2.92 -49.05 -28.68
CA ILE A 234 -3.00 -47.81 -27.93
C ILE A 234 -1.68 -47.58 -27.15
N ALA A 235 -1.16 -48.60 -26.49
CA ALA A 235 0.11 -48.51 -25.75
C ALA A 235 1.27 -48.09 -26.65
N ALA A 236 1.38 -48.70 -27.83
CA ALA A 236 2.41 -48.35 -28.82
C ALA A 236 2.25 -46.91 -29.33
N ARG A 237 1.02 -46.48 -29.64
CA ARG A 237 0.72 -45.11 -30.10
C ARG A 237 1.15 -44.05 -29.10
N TYR A 238 0.90 -44.29 -27.81
CA TYR A 238 1.22 -43.36 -26.75
C TYR A 238 2.59 -43.60 -26.09
N ARG A 239 3.35 -44.59 -26.57
CA ARG A 239 4.69 -44.98 -26.06
C ARG A 239 4.69 -45.35 -24.58
N VAL A 240 3.66 -46.03 -24.12
CA VAL A 240 3.52 -46.52 -22.75
C VAL A 240 3.41 -48.07 -22.74
N LYS A 241 3.64 -48.69 -21.58
CA LYS A 241 3.50 -50.13 -21.45
C LYS A 241 2.04 -50.52 -21.28
N VAL A 242 1.64 -51.66 -21.83
CA VAL A 242 0.30 -52.23 -21.65
C VAL A 242 -0.02 -52.46 -20.18
N SER A 243 0.98 -52.89 -19.39
CA SER A 243 0.84 -53.06 -17.95
C SER A 243 0.48 -51.75 -17.22
N ASP A 244 1.02 -50.64 -17.69
CA ASP A 244 0.73 -49.34 -17.11
C ASP A 244 -0.68 -48.84 -17.46
N LEU A 245 -1.10 -49.04 -18.73
CA LEU A 245 -2.49 -48.77 -19.14
C LEU A 245 -3.49 -49.58 -18.32
N LYS A 246 -3.20 -50.87 -18.07
CA LYS A 246 -4.06 -51.72 -17.23
C LYS A 246 -4.12 -51.18 -15.79
N ARG A 247 -2.97 -50.84 -15.20
CA ARG A 247 -2.89 -50.33 -13.86
C ARG A 247 -3.64 -48.99 -13.70
N TRP A 248 -3.46 -48.05 -14.63
CA TRP A 248 -4.10 -46.73 -14.58
C TRP A 248 -5.60 -46.76 -14.75
N ASN A 249 -6.14 -47.84 -15.42
CA ASN A 249 -7.56 -47.96 -15.77
C ASN A 249 -8.27 -49.11 -15.05
N ASN A 250 -7.62 -49.77 -14.09
CA ASN A 250 -8.13 -50.89 -13.35
C ASN A 250 -8.64 -52.03 -14.30
N LEU A 251 -7.87 -52.35 -15.36
CA LEU A 251 -8.23 -53.39 -16.31
C LEU A 251 -7.64 -54.75 -15.90
N GLY A 252 -8.50 -55.72 -15.65
CA GLY A 252 -8.07 -57.08 -15.30
C GLY A 252 -7.63 -57.93 -16.51
N SER A 253 -8.01 -57.55 -17.74
CA SER A 253 -7.67 -58.24 -18.99
C SER A 253 -7.30 -57.21 -20.08
N ASP A 254 -6.87 -57.72 -21.25
CA ASP A 254 -6.55 -56.90 -22.42
C ASP A 254 -7.79 -56.51 -23.23
N MET A 255 -8.96 -57.05 -22.85
CA MET A 255 -10.23 -56.74 -23.51
C MET A 255 -10.68 -55.31 -23.17
N ILE A 256 -10.84 -54.50 -24.20
CA ILE A 256 -11.35 -53.13 -24.14
C ILE A 256 -12.62 -53.01 -24.97
N ARG A 257 -13.53 -52.12 -24.60
CA ARG A 257 -14.80 -51.89 -25.30
C ARG A 257 -14.78 -50.52 -25.97
N GLU A 258 -15.24 -50.47 -27.21
CA GLU A 258 -15.47 -49.23 -27.94
C GLU A 258 -16.33 -48.25 -27.12
N GLY A 259 -16.00 -46.95 -27.19
CA GLY A 259 -16.68 -45.89 -26.48
C GLY A 259 -16.22 -45.69 -25.02
N ARG A 260 -15.48 -46.64 -24.44
CA ARG A 260 -14.93 -46.47 -23.09
C ARG A 260 -13.76 -45.50 -23.09
N LYS A 261 -13.68 -44.66 -22.06
CA LYS A 261 -12.57 -43.74 -21.86
C LYS A 261 -11.41 -44.45 -21.16
N LEU A 262 -10.21 -44.27 -21.69
CA LEU A 262 -8.95 -44.80 -21.17
C LEU A 262 -8.07 -43.64 -20.70
N VAL A 263 -7.58 -43.69 -19.47
CA VAL A 263 -6.64 -42.71 -18.93
C VAL A 263 -5.22 -43.17 -19.23
N ILE A 264 -4.45 -42.29 -19.81
CA ILE A 264 -3.05 -42.49 -20.20
C ILE A 264 -2.22 -41.39 -19.55
N TYR A 265 -1.17 -41.75 -18.85
CA TYR A 265 -0.16 -40.82 -18.36
C TYR A 265 1.07 -40.91 -19.26
N ARG A 266 1.59 -39.75 -19.68
CA ARG A 266 2.73 -39.65 -20.58
C ARG A 266 3.92 -38.96 -19.92
#